data_50e61beb41d03c59453552522d8d192e
#
_entry.id   50e61beb41d03c59453552522d8d192e
#
_cell.length_a   1.000
_cell.length_b   1.000
_cell.length_c   1.000
_cell.angle_alpha   90.00
_cell.angle_beta   90.00
_cell.angle_gamma   90.00
#
_symmetry.space_group_name_H-M   'P 1'
#
loop_
_entity.id
_entity.type
_entity.pdbx_description
1 polymer ?
#
loop_
_entity_poly.entity_id
_entity_poly.type
_entity_poly.pdbx_seq_one_letter_code
_entity_poly.pdbx_strand_id
1 'polypeptide(L)'
;MTTLEFCRKNITFTRSGSPITGPFRDEFYPFLRAPFTASDDITCKRLVIYKASSAMGTVAGQCIMAKRIIHDPGDMMFGAQTDDDAGVWAKTRGKEFLLSIPNIRRFVSRDKYAITNDLFQFRGKFMAITGPGISSAQSTQISTLITDETHLESWPSGRIIEFEKRLGGRWHRKAIHITTAPDEGREVDTFFLAGQQDEWHFRCPKCTELFWPLWSDDAKEKYGAEIFVTNGEAVSCVCPHCHESFQDTARERYALVKDGDYVSQNPTASPETRSFRWSVFAAHWISWREMLIESQAAMEAAKLGNLKPLEDFHKKRLCKAWKPFLPNFGGDKGVNDYKLGDVWETTEEKRRFIGADFQAGSGDEGAHIHATCTEYDRLGNSRRVEYRRLDTFEQLHQMATTLGVMEAKLDGKLTGKGTCVIVDSGHENRLVFRECSKYGWYAYRGSDLEQFHITTIDEKQVSHPMPYSVPKPESGIVGEKQPDRLRGVTKGGLPAGWAYCIVGDNNALYGYLSALIGGSSGRYFGIASDMPEFYTANMPAFIAINETDKKTNKAKPITWKRVRKDHVWDCEVMILALAMKHGFFPLAISANSAKSETDGKQ
;
A
#
# COMPACT_ATOMS: atom_id res chain seq x y z
N MET A 1 15.91 37.48 -13.35
CA MET A 1 14.88 36.67 -14.07
C MET A 1 14.43 35.57 -13.12
N THR A 2 13.15 35.53 -12.81
CA THR A 2 12.55 34.45 -12.02
C THR A 2 12.43 33.15 -12.83
N THR A 3 12.24 32.03 -12.15
CA THR A 3 12.04 30.72 -12.83
C THR A 3 10.80 30.77 -13.73
N LEU A 4 9.73 31.43 -13.29
CA LEU A 4 8.50 31.58 -14.07
C LEU A 4 8.72 32.41 -15.35
N GLU A 5 9.39 33.56 -15.25
CA GLU A 5 9.76 34.39 -16.40
C GLU A 5 10.67 33.64 -17.38
N PHE A 6 11.65 32.88 -16.83
CA PHE A 6 12.53 32.05 -17.63
C PHE A 6 11.75 31.00 -18.43
N CYS A 7 10.82 30.30 -17.80
CA CYS A 7 10.00 29.30 -18.45
C CYS A 7 9.14 29.89 -19.57
N ARG A 8 8.41 30.98 -19.31
CA ARG A 8 7.60 31.68 -20.32
C ARG A 8 8.41 32.09 -21.54
N LYS A 9 9.66 32.50 -21.33
CA LYS A 9 10.52 33.02 -22.41
C LYS A 9 11.27 31.94 -23.19
N ASN A 10 11.63 30.82 -22.54
CA ASN A 10 12.63 29.90 -23.09
C ASN A 10 12.14 28.47 -23.29
N ILE A 11 11.03 28.07 -22.66
CA ILE A 11 10.59 26.67 -22.69
C ILE A 11 9.46 26.46 -23.68
N THR A 12 9.64 25.48 -24.54
CA THR A 12 8.61 24.97 -25.45
C THR A 12 8.54 23.46 -25.27
N PHE A 13 7.37 22.95 -24.93
CA PHE A 13 7.15 21.54 -24.75
C PHE A 13 6.92 20.81 -26.07
N THR A 14 7.59 19.68 -26.22
CA THR A 14 7.34 18.70 -27.26
C THR A 14 6.40 17.61 -26.76
N ARG A 15 5.91 16.74 -27.65
CA ARG A 15 5.00 15.63 -27.27
C ARG A 15 5.58 14.67 -26.23
N SER A 16 6.91 14.56 -26.16
CA SER A 16 7.58 13.69 -25.17
C SER A 16 7.72 14.33 -23.78
N GLY A 17 7.57 15.64 -23.66
CA GLY A 17 7.87 16.37 -22.43
C GLY A 17 6.65 16.81 -21.60
N SER A 18 5.47 16.90 -22.20
CA SER A 18 4.27 17.43 -21.53
C SER A 18 3.00 16.94 -22.19
N PRO A 19 1.89 16.78 -21.46
CA PRO A 19 0.58 16.47 -22.02
C PRO A 19 0.06 17.59 -22.93
N ILE A 20 0.54 18.82 -22.72
CA ILE A 20 0.19 20.00 -23.53
C ILE A 20 1.44 20.47 -24.27
N THR A 21 1.41 20.47 -25.58
CA THR A 21 2.54 20.89 -26.42
C THR A 21 2.50 22.38 -26.72
N GLY A 22 3.69 22.96 -27.00
CA GLY A 22 3.84 24.38 -27.37
C GLY A 22 4.60 25.18 -26.32
N PRO A 23 4.63 26.52 -26.43
CA PRO A 23 5.29 27.38 -25.45
C PRO A 23 4.71 27.18 -24.06
N PHE A 24 5.59 27.27 -23.04
CA PHE A 24 5.16 27.19 -21.66
C PHE A 24 4.16 28.32 -21.33
N ARG A 25 3.01 27.89 -20.82
CA ARG A 25 1.94 28.79 -20.36
C ARG A 25 1.53 28.37 -18.96
N ASP A 26 1.82 29.20 -17.98
CA ASP A 26 1.52 28.89 -16.58
C ASP A 26 0.02 28.87 -16.27
N GLU A 27 -0.83 29.38 -17.14
CA GLU A 27 -2.28 29.24 -17.02
C GLU A 27 -2.73 27.77 -17.07
N PHE A 28 -2.00 26.92 -17.78
CA PHE A 28 -2.26 25.47 -17.82
C PHE A 28 -1.68 24.72 -16.62
N TYR A 29 -0.70 25.32 -15.92
CA TYR A 29 0.02 24.73 -14.79
C TYR A 29 0.11 25.68 -13.61
N PRO A 30 -1.02 26.24 -13.13
CA PRO A 30 -0.99 27.31 -12.12
C PRO A 30 -0.37 26.84 -10.80
N PHE A 31 -0.46 25.55 -10.50
CA PHE A 31 0.17 24.91 -9.33
C PHE A 31 1.71 24.95 -9.35
N LEU A 32 2.35 25.28 -10.46
CA LEU A 32 3.80 25.47 -10.54
C LEU A 32 4.27 26.86 -10.13
N ARG A 33 3.38 27.87 -10.05
CA ARG A 33 3.74 29.26 -9.77
C ARG A 33 4.42 29.42 -8.41
N ALA A 34 3.81 28.92 -7.35
CA ALA A 34 4.35 29.02 -5.99
C ALA A 34 5.61 28.19 -5.77
N PRO A 35 5.73 26.92 -6.21
CA PRO A 35 6.99 26.18 -6.20
C PRO A 35 8.14 26.89 -6.96
N PHE A 36 7.86 27.50 -8.11
CA PHE A 36 8.88 28.27 -8.83
C PHE A 36 9.31 29.52 -8.07
N THR A 37 8.38 30.24 -7.45
CA THR A 37 8.69 31.38 -6.59
C THR A 37 9.56 30.95 -5.40
N ALA A 38 9.21 29.83 -4.74
CA ALA A 38 10.01 29.27 -3.64
C ALA A 38 11.41 28.81 -4.10
N SER A 39 11.53 28.32 -5.34
CA SER A 39 12.85 27.97 -5.89
C SER A 39 13.77 29.17 -6.09
N ASP A 40 13.20 30.36 -6.31
CA ASP A 40 13.92 31.62 -6.50
C ASP A 40 14.20 32.35 -5.17
N ASP A 41 13.41 32.07 -4.12
CA ASP A 41 13.57 32.69 -2.81
C ASP A 41 14.87 32.23 -2.14
N ILE A 42 15.75 33.19 -1.81
CA ILE A 42 17.04 32.92 -1.19
C ILE A 42 16.93 32.43 0.26
N THR A 43 15.84 32.72 0.95
CA THR A 43 15.59 32.24 2.31
C THR A 43 15.24 30.76 2.32
N CYS A 44 14.55 30.29 1.31
CA CYS A 44 14.24 28.88 1.14
C CYS A 44 15.50 28.09 0.78
N LYS A 45 15.98 27.23 1.66
CA LYS A 45 17.16 26.36 1.45
C LYS A 45 16.76 24.96 1.00
N ARG A 46 15.58 24.50 1.43
CA ARG A 46 15.02 23.21 1.05
C ARG A 46 13.62 23.37 0.46
N LEU A 47 13.41 22.83 -0.72
CA LEU A 47 12.12 22.79 -1.39
C LEU A 47 11.71 21.32 -1.56
N VAL A 48 10.61 20.92 -0.95
CA VAL A 48 10.05 19.56 -1.07
C VAL A 48 8.77 19.62 -1.89
N ILE A 49 8.66 18.80 -2.90
CA ILE A 49 7.52 18.77 -3.80
C ILE A 49 6.93 17.37 -3.84
N TYR A 50 5.74 17.20 -3.29
CA TYR A 50 4.92 16.02 -3.49
C TYR A 50 4.00 16.22 -4.68
N LYS A 51 4.14 15.36 -5.67
CA LYS A 51 3.42 15.47 -6.95
C LYS A 51 2.71 14.17 -7.30
N ALA A 52 1.53 14.26 -7.86
CA ALA A 52 0.91 13.09 -8.47
C ALA A 52 1.69 12.62 -9.70
N SER A 53 1.62 11.34 -10.00
CA SER A 53 2.13 10.80 -11.25
C SER A 53 1.46 11.48 -12.45
N SER A 54 2.23 11.77 -13.49
CA SER A 54 1.77 12.47 -14.69
C SER A 54 1.28 13.92 -14.46
N ALA A 55 1.58 14.53 -13.32
CA ALA A 55 1.18 15.89 -12.95
C ALA A 55 2.38 16.87 -12.93
N MET A 56 3.24 16.85 -13.94
CA MET A 56 4.31 17.83 -14.22
C MET A 56 5.46 17.93 -13.18
N GLY A 57 5.60 17.00 -12.23
CA GLY A 57 6.61 17.15 -11.17
C GLY A 57 8.05 17.12 -11.69
N THR A 58 8.45 16.09 -12.42
CA THR A 58 9.79 16.00 -13.03
C THR A 58 10.07 17.20 -13.96
N VAL A 59 9.04 17.65 -14.69
CA VAL A 59 9.15 18.84 -15.55
C VAL A 59 9.39 20.11 -14.74
N ALA A 60 8.76 20.25 -13.56
CA ALA A 60 9.03 21.37 -12.64
C ALA A 60 10.51 21.41 -12.25
N GLY A 61 11.08 20.24 -11.88
CA GLY A 61 12.52 20.12 -11.59
C GLY A 61 13.40 20.50 -12.77
N GLN A 62 13.06 20.04 -13.97
CA GLN A 62 13.79 20.39 -15.19
C GLN A 62 13.73 21.90 -15.50
N CYS A 63 12.58 22.53 -15.28
CA CYS A 63 12.43 23.98 -15.45
C CYS A 63 13.32 24.76 -14.48
N ILE A 64 13.31 24.40 -13.20
CA ILE A 64 14.16 25.03 -12.19
C ILE A 64 15.64 24.80 -12.52
N MET A 65 16.00 23.58 -12.91
CA MET A 65 17.35 23.20 -13.34
C MET A 65 17.82 24.08 -14.51
N ALA A 66 17.01 24.23 -15.54
CA ALA A 66 17.34 24.99 -16.72
C ALA A 66 17.63 26.47 -16.41
N LYS A 67 16.80 27.09 -15.58
CA LYS A 67 17.01 28.46 -15.10
C LYS A 67 18.31 28.59 -14.31
N ARG A 68 18.59 27.64 -13.40
CA ARG A 68 19.80 27.65 -12.57
C ARG A 68 21.08 27.42 -13.36
N ILE A 69 21.05 26.61 -14.43
CA ILE A 69 22.18 26.47 -15.33
C ILE A 69 22.60 27.82 -15.93
N ILE A 70 21.68 28.65 -16.31
CA ILE A 70 21.96 29.93 -16.98
C ILE A 70 22.24 31.06 -15.96
N HIS A 71 21.46 31.18 -14.90
CA HIS A 71 21.41 32.38 -14.08
C HIS A 71 22.06 32.24 -12.70
N ASP A 72 22.20 31.03 -12.18
CA ASP A 72 22.72 30.85 -10.83
C ASP A 72 24.19 30.36 -10.89
N PRO A 73 25.07 30.84 -10.00
CA PRO A 73 26.46 30.37 -9.99
C PRO A 73 26.59 28.99 -9.30
N GLY A 74 27.65 28.28 -9.69
CA GLY A 74 28.10 27.04 -9.04
C GLY A 74 27.55 25.76 -9.64
N ASP A 75 28.16 24.68 -9.21
CA ASP A 75 27.91 23.33 -9.70
C ASP A 75 26.59 22.76 -9.18
N MET A 76 26.07 21.80 -9.90
CA MET A 76 24.78 21.18 -9.63
C MET A 76 24.92 19.67 -9.57
N MET A 77 23.94 19.04 -8.90
CA MET A 77 23.79 17.58 -8.92
C MET A 77 22.31 17.22 -9.11
N PHE A 78 22.09 16.23 -9.98
CA PHE A 78 20.79 15.59 -10.16
C PHE A 78 20.88 14.16 -9.66
N GLY A 79 20.08 13.80 -8.67
CA GLY A 79 19.95 12.47 -8.11
C GLY A 79 18.68 11.78 -8.60
N ALA A 80 18.83 10.65 -9.31
CA ALA A 80 17.73 9.78 -9.71
C ALA A 80 17.62 8.58 -8.77
N GLN A 81 16.63 7.72 -9.01
CA GLN A 81 16.37 6.56 -8.15
C GLN A 81 17.50 5.49 -8.16
N THR A 82 18.20 5.33 -9.27
CA THR A 82 19.37 4.44 -9.43
C THR A 82 20.38 5.08 -10.39
N ASP A 83 21.61 4.55 -10.44
CA ASP A 83 22.60 5.01 -11.43
C ASP A 83 22.18 4.71 -12.87
N ASP A 84 21.51 3.57 -13.10
CA ASP A 84 20.96 3.23 -14.41
C ASP A 84 19.87 4.21 -14.84
N ASP A 85 18.92 4.54 -13.93
CA ASP A 85 17.87 5.52 -14.20
C ASP A 85 18.45 6.92 -14.42
N ALA A 86 19.49 7.28 -13.69
CA ALA A 86 20.24 8.52 -13.89
C ALA A 86 20.80 8.58 -15.31
N GLY A 87 21.45 7.50 -15.77
CA GLY A 87 21.98 7.39 -17.13
C GLY A 87 20.88 7.40 -18.21
N VAL A 88 19.75 6.74 -17.98
CA VAL A 88 18.59 6.77 -18.89
C VAL A 88 18.01 8.17 -18.95
N TRP A 89 17.79 8.82 -17.81
CA TRP A 89 17.29 10.19 -17.76
C TRP A 89 18.21 11.15 -18.52
N ALA A 90 19.52 11.04 -18.31
CA ALA A 90 20.51 11.88 -18.99
C ALA A 90 20.41 11.76 -20.51
N LYS A 91 20.30 10.54 -21.04
CA LYS A 91 20.24 10.26 -22.49
C LYS A 91 18.94 10.70 -23.14
N THR A 92 17.81 10.45 -22.49
CA THR A 92 16.48 10.56 -23.09
C THR A 92 15.83 11.90 -22.78
N ARG A 93 15.69 12.26 -21.50
CA ARG A 93 14.93 13.44 -21.06
C ARG A 93 15.81 14.64 -20.76
N GLY A 94 16.89 14.44 -20.01
CA GLY A 94 17.74 15.55 -19.55
C GLY A 94 18.42 16.26 -20.71
N LYS A 95 19.11 15.50 -21.57
CA LYS A 95 19.80 16.04 -22.74
C LYS A 95 18.82 16.68 -23.74
N GLU A 96 17.74 15.98 -24.08
CA GLU A 96 16.75 16.48 -25.03
C GLU A 96 16.13 17.80 -24.54
N PHE A 97 15.65 17.82 -23.29
CA PHE A 97 15.02 18.99 -22.70
C PHE A 97 15.99 20.19 -22.63
N LEU A 98 17.17 19.99 -22.02
CA LEU A 98 18.12 21.08 -21.82
C LEU A 98 18.66 21.64 -23.13
N LEU A 99 18.99 20.76 -24.09
CA LEU A 99 19.52 21.22 -25.39
C LEU A 99 18.44 21.77 -26.34
N SER A 100 17.16 21.55 -26.07
CA SER A 100 16.07 22.24 -26.78
C SER A 100 16.06 23.75 -26.49
N ILE A 101 16.60 24.17 -25.34
CA ILE A 101 16.67 25.57 -24.92
C ILE A 101 17.91 26.24 -25.55
N PRO A 102 17.75 27.21 -26.50
CA PRO A 102 18.87 27.78 -27.25
C PRO A 102 19.97 28.40 -26.37
N ASN A 103 19.59 29.04 -25.28
CA ASN A 103 20.52 29.67 -24.33
C ASN A 103 21.38 28.62 -23.61
N ILE A 104 20.81 27.49 -23.19
CA ILE A 104 21.55 26.40 -22.58
C ILE A 104 22.50 25.77 -23.61
N ARG A 105 22.02 25.48 -24.82
CA ARG A 105 22.85 24.92 -25.90
C ARG A 105 24.11 25.76 -26.18
N ARG A 106 23.99 27.07 -26.16
CA ARG A 106 25.12 28.01 -26.32
C ARG A 106 26.06 28.01 -25.10
N PHE A 107 25.56 27.59 -23.94
CA PHE A 107 26.31 27.59 -22.69
C PHE A 107 27.06 26.26 -22.45
N VAL A 108 26.73 25.20 -23.18
CA VAL A 108 27.47 23.93 -23.12
C VAL A 108 28.95 24.15 -23.46
N SER A 109 29.83 23.45 -22.77
CA SER A 109 31.28 23.45 -23.05
C SER A 109 31.55 23.03 -24.52
N ARG A 110 32.65 23.51 -25.09
CA ARG A 110 33.08 23.12 -26.43
C ARG A 110 33.79 21.76 -26.44
N ASP A 111 34.02 21.14 -25.29
CA ASP A 111 34.61 19.82 -25.20
C ASP A 111 33.71 18.78 -25.89
N LYS A 112 34.35 17.85 -26.60
CA LYS A 112 33.70 16.73 -27.29
C LYS A 112 32.87 15.86 -26.31
N TYR A 113 33.31 15.76 -25.07
CA TYR A 113 32.69 14.96 -24.01
C TYR A 113 31.91 15.81 -22.99
N ALA A 114 31.52 17.02 -23.37
CA ALA A 114 30.80 17.93 -22.49
C ALA A 114 29.45 17.37 -21.97
N ILE A 115 28.85 16.44 -22.69
CA ILE A 115 27.58 15.80 -22.32
C ILE A 115 27.76 14.29 -22.32
N THR A 116 27.85 13.71 -21.14
CA THR A 116 27.90 12.25 -20.91
C THR A 116 26.64 11.77 -20.18
N ASN A 117 26.62 10.52 -19.75
CA ASN A 117 25.45 9.98 -19.02
C ASN A 117 25.41 10.39 -17.54
N ASP A 118 26.57 10.80 -17.03
CA ASP A 118 26.84 11.10 -15.62
C ASP A 118 27.28 12.54 -15.38
N LEU A 119 27.57 13.29 -16.44
CA LEU A 119 28.09 14.65 -16.32
C LEU A 119 27.69 15.52 -17.52
N PHE A 120 27.12 16.69 -17.22
CA PHE A 120 26.90 17.76 -18.20
C PHE A 120 27.80 18.95 -17.85
N GLN A 121 28.72 19.31 -18.77
CA GLN A 121 29.65 20.40 -18.59
C GLN A 121 29.17 21.66 -19.32
N PHE A 122 29.09 22.72 -18.56
CA PHE A 122 28.78 24.06 -19.04
C PHE A 122 30.00 24.98 -18.89
N ARG A 123 29.93 26.16 -19.45
CA ARG A 123 31.01 27.16 -19.27
C ARG A 123 31.07 27.60 -17.81
N GLY A 124 32.14 27.23 -17.11
CA GLY A 124 32.41 27.60 -15.72
C GLY A 124 31.61 26.83 -14.65
N LYS A 125 30.87 25.79 -15.02
CA LYS A 125 30.20 24.88 -14.09
C LYS A 125 29.86 23.54 -14.71
N PHE A 126 29.46 22.59 -13.86
CA PHE A 126 29.00 21.28 -14.31
C PHE A 126 27.71 20.89 -13.56
N MET A 127 27.05 19.87 -14.08
CA MET A 127 25.98 19.14 -13.41
C MET A 127 26.31 17.65 -13.40
N ALA A 128 26.55 17.10 -12.23
CA ALA A 128 26.69 15.67 -12.02
C ALA A 128 25.32 14.99 -12.02
N ILE A 129 25.23 13.79 -12.59
CA ILE A 129 24.00 13.00 -12.69
C ILE A 129 24.30 11.63 -12.10
N THR A 130 23.54 11.20 -11.09
CA THR A 130 23.89 10.00 -10.31
C THR A 130 22.66 9.38 -9.63
N GLY A 131 22.78 8.10 -9.25
CA GLY A 131 21.89 7.47 -8.30
C GLY A 131 22.32 7.74 -6.84
N PRO A 132 21.64 7.12 -5.85
CA PRO A 132 21.86 7.36 -4.43
C PRO A 132 23.07 6.59 -3.86
N GLY A 133 24.16 6.43 -4.62
CA GLY A 133 25.38 5.75 -4.20
C GLY A 133 26.13 6.50 -3.08
N ILE A 134 26.89 5.77 -2.24
CA ILE A 134 27.71 6.39 -1.17
C ILE A 134 28.83 7.25 -1.77
N SER A 135 29.52 6.74 -2.76
CA SER A 135 30.62 7.46 -3.44
C SER A 135 30.15 8.78 -4.06
N SER A 136 28.97 8.77 -4.66
CA SER A 136 28.34 9.96 -5.24
C SER A 136 27.99 11.00 -4.19
N ALA A 137 27.50 10.56 -3.02
CA ALA A 137 27.20 11.45 -1.90
C ALA A 137 28.44 12.12 -1.30
N GLN A 138 29.65 11.63 -1.57
CA GLN A 138 30.89 12.11 -0.94
C GLN A 138 31.81 12.94 -1.86
N SER A 139 31.55 13.03 -3.16
CA SER A 139 32.57 13.41 -4.14
C SER A 139 32.75 14.92 -4.37
N THR A 140 31.69 15.75 -4.33
CA THR A 140 31.84 17.12 -4.86
C THR A 140 30.96 18.13 -4.12
N GLN A 141 31.47 19.34 -3.89
CA GLN A 141 30.66 20.46 -3.39
C GLN A 141 29.83 21.06 -4.52
N ILE A 142 28.55 21.29 -4.24
CA ILE A 142 27.57 21.82 -5.18
C ILE A 142 26.82 23.00 -4.59
N SER A 143 26.17 23.79 -5.43
CA SER A 143 25.27 24.87 -5.02
C SER A 143 23.80 24.48 -5.11
N THR A 144 23.47 23.52 -5.99
CA THR A 144 22.12 23.07 -6.23
C THR A 144 22.08 21.53 -6.28
N LEU A 145 21.21 20.97 -5.45
CA LEU A 145 20.85 19.56 -5.46
C LEU A 145 19.40 19.45 -5.94
N ILE A 146 19.15 18.61 -6.93
CA ILE A 146 17.81 18.23 -7.35
C ILE A 146 17.71 16.72 -7.27
N THR A 147 16.75 16.18 -6.55
CA THR A 147 16.51 14.73 -6.49
C THR A 147 15.11 14.41 -7.00
N ASP A 148 14.95 13.32 -7.71
CA ASP A 148 13.66 12.82 -8.20
C ASP A 148 13.37 11.43 -7.66
N GLU A 149 12.10 11.14 -7.39
CA GLU A 149 11.57 9.87 -6.91
C GLU A 149 12.21 9.36 -5.59
N THR A 150 12.45 10.27 -4.64
CA THR A 150 13.08 9.97 -3.33
C THR A 150 12.21 9.16 -2.36
N HIS A 151 10.95 8.89 -2.72
CA HIS A 151 10.05 8.01 -1.96
C HIS A 151 10.42 6.54 -2.07
N LEU A 152 11.22 6.15 -3.06
CA LEU A 152 11.57 4.76 -3.35
C LEU A 152 12.61 4.22 -2.38
N GLU A 153 12.61 2.90 -2.21
CA GLU A 153 13.54 2.19 -1.32
C GLU A 153 15.00 2.26 -1.79
N SER A 154 15.22 2.57 -3.07
CA SER A 154 16.55 2.83 -3.62
C SER A 154 17.27 4.00 -2.94
N TRP A 155 16.54 4.89 -2.25
CA TRP A 155 17.08 5.93 -1.39
C TRP A 155 17.13 5.44 0.07
N PRO A 156 18.27 4.92 0.56
CA PRO A 156 18.41 4.48 1.95
C PRO A 156 18.21 5.64 2.93
N SER A 157 17.75 5.33 4.13
CA SER A 157 17.59 6.33 5.20
C SER A 157 18.91 7.06 5.47
N GLY A 158 18.85 8.38 5.66
CA GLY A 158 20.00 9.25 5.86
C GLY A 158 20.72 9.66 4.57
N ARG A 159 20.40 9.06 3.42
CA ARG A 159 21.09 9.31 2.17
C ARG A 159 20.83 10.70 1.60
N ILE A 160 19.61 11.20 1.69
CA ILE A 160 19.26 12.53 1.20
C ILE A 160 20.03 13.59 1.99
N ILE A 161 20.13 13.44 3.32
CA ILE A 161 20.93 14.33 4.18
C ILE A 161 22.41 14.29 3.78
N GLU A 162 22.96 13.14 3.45
CA GLU A 162 24.35 13.03 2.97
C GLU A 162 24.58 13.83 1.69
N PHE A 163 23.66 13.77 0.75
CA PHE A 163 23.70 14.58 -0.47
C PHE A 163 23.57 16.08 -0.15
N GLU A 164 22.67 16.46 0.75
CA GLU A 164 22.53 17.88 1.17
C GLU A 164 23.78 18.43 1.83
N LYS A 165 24.60 17.61 2.51
CA LYS A 165 25.89 18.06 3.07
C LYS A 165 26.84 18.60 1.99
N ARG A 166 26.65 18.26 0.72
CA ARG A 166 27.43 18.82 -0.42
C ARG A 166 27.10 20.28 -0.72
N LEU A 167 25.96 20.77 -0.22
CA LEU A 167 25.53 22.17 -0.35
C LEU A 167 26.21 23.10 0.66
N GLY A 168 27.07 22.59 1.52
CA GLY A 168 27.72 23.34 2.59
C GLY A 168 28.48 24.57 2.09
N GLY A 169 28.49 25.67 2.89
CA GLY A 169 29.28 26.86 2.62
C GLY A 169 28.76 27.79 1.52
N ARG A 170 27.68 27.45 0.83
CA ARG A 170 27.11 28.30 -0.23
C ARG A 170 25.90 29.09 0.29
N TRP A 171 25.94 30.43 0.25
CA TRP A 171 24.84 31.27 0.71
C TRP A 171 23.56 31.12 -0.14
N HIS A 172 23.71 30.80 -1.45
CA HIS A 172 22.62 30.59 -2.42
C HIS A 172 22.28 29.11 -2.63
N ARG A 173 22.70 28.23 -1.70
CA ARG A 173 22.43 26.78 -1.80
C ARG A 173 20.95 26.47 -1.86
N LYS A 174 20.60 25.44 -2.61
CA LYS A 174 19.23 24.94 -2.73
C LYS A 174 19.21 23.41 -2.86
N ALA A 175 18.47 22.77 -1.96
CA ALA A 175 18.04 21.39 -2.12
C ALA A 175 16.60 21.37 -2.64
N ILE A 176 16.31 20.57 -3.64
CA ILE A 176 14.99 20.42 -4.25
C ILE A 176 14.69 18.94 -4.36
N HIS A 177 13.71 18.47 -3.61
CA HIS A 177 13.30 17.07 -3.59
C HIS A 177 11.93 16.94 -4.23
N ILE A 178 11.86 16.21 -5.33
CA ILE A 178 10.64 16.02 -6.12
C ILE A 178 10.28 14.54 -6.06
N THR A 179 9.08 14.22 -5.62
CA THR A 179 8.69 12.83 -5.44
C THR A 179 7.17 12.67 -5.43
N THR A 180 6.68 11.45 -5.63
CA THR A 180 5.34 11.10 -5.16
C THR A 180 5.37 10.97 -3.64
N ALA A 181 4.22 10.92 -2.98
CA ALA A 181 4.19 10.76 -1.55
C ALA A 181 4.87 9.44 -1.12
N PRO A 182 5.72 9.45 -0.09
CA PRO A 182 6.41 8.26 0.42
C PRO A 182 5.53 7.46 1.38
N ASP A 183 6.12 6.47 2.05
CA ASP A 183 5.60 5.95 3.31
C ASP A 183 5.80 6.96 4.43
N GLU A 184 4.87 7.01 5.38
CA GLU A 184 5.00 7.86 6.58
C GLU A 184 6.31 7.57 7.32
N GLY A 185 6.98 8.63 7.78
CA GLY A 185 8.23 8.54 8.54
C GLY A 185 9.49 8.32 7.69
N ARG A 186 9.40 8.25 6.36
CA ARG A 186 10.58 8.32 5.50
C ARG A 186 11.28 9.67 5.62
N GLU A 187 12.58 9.71 5.33
CA GLU A 187 13.39 10.93 5.43
C GLU A 187 12.77 12.13 4.68
N VAL A 188 12.32 11.92 3.45
CA VAL A 188 11.67 12.98 2.66
C VAL A 188 10.30 13.37 3.23
N ASP A 189 9.61 12.48 3.95
CA ASP A 189 8.37 12.78 4.65
C ASP A 189 8.62 13.72 5.84
N THR A 190 9.67 13.46 6.61
CA THR A 190 10.06 14.36 7.70
C THR A 190 10.40 15.77 7.19
N PHE A 191 10.99 15.89 6.00
CA PHE A 191 11.27 17.18 5.37
C PHE A 191 9.99 17.88 4.91
N PHE A 192 9.05 17.15 4.34
CA PHE A 192 7.76 17.71 3.93
C PHE A 192 6.99 18.25 5.14
N LEU A 193 6.91 17.45 6.21
CA LEU A 193 6.21 17.82 7.44
C LEU A 193 6.88 19.00 8.19
N ALA A 194 8.19 19.16 8.06
CA ALA A 194 8.92 20.30 8.62
C ALA A 194 8.68 21.63 7.87
N GLY A 195 8.16 21.56 6.64
CA GLY A 195 7.84 22.71 5.80
C GLY A 195 6.45 23.27 6.05
N GLN A 196 6.03 24.19 5.21
CA GLN A 196 4.73 24.86 5.31
C GLN A 196 3.55 23.98 4.91
N GLN A 197 3.79 22.82 4.28
CA GLN A 197 2.75 21.87 3.86
C GLN A 197 1.66 22.55 3.03
N ASP A 198 2.10 23.30 2.01
CA ASP A 198 1.21 24.03 1.12
C ASP A 198 0.43 23.08 0.23
N GLU A 199 -0.90 23.05 0.38
CA GLU A 199 -1.82 22.17 -0.34
C GLU A 199 -2.51 22.90 -1.47
N TRP A 200 -2.55 22.27 -2.66
CA TRP A 200 -3.25 22.85 -3.80
C TRP A 200 -4.77 22.78 -3.64
N HIS A 201 -5.44 23.93 -3.72
CA HIS A 201 -6.89 24.10 -3.64
C HIS A 201 -7.48 24.54 -4.98
N PHE A 202 -8.65 24.04 -5.29
CA PHE A 202 -9.48 24.56 -6.37
C PHE A 202 -10.09 25.91 -5.96
N ARG A 203 -10.33 26.77 -6.93
CA ARG A 203 -11.17 27.94 -6.75
C ARG A 203 -12.49 27.72 -7.47
N CYS A 204 -13.60 27.82 -6.74
CA CYS A 204 -14.93 27.69 -7.34
C CYS A 204 -15.21 28.87 -8.29
N PRO A 205 -15.52 28.64 -9.58
CA PRO A 205 -15.86 29.74 -10.48
C PRO A 205 -17.14 30.47 -10.13
N LYS A 206 -18.02 29.87 -9.29
CA LYS A 206 -19.32 30.43 -8.90
C LYS A 206 -19.21 31.33 -7.67
N CYS A 207 -18.70 30.79 -6.55
CA CYS A 207 -18.62 31.53 -5.28
C CYS A 207 -17.23 32.10 -4.99
N THR A 208 -16.24 31.80 -5.79
CA THR A 208 -14.84 32.24 -5.65
C THR A 208 -14.08 31.69 -4.45
N GLU A 209 -14.71 30.87 -3.61
CA GLU A 209 -14.07 30.25 -2.43
C GLU A 209 -13.08 29.16 -2.85
N LEU A 210 -12.02 29.04 -2.05
CA LEU A 210 -11.04 27.95 -2.18
C LEU A 210 -11.50 26.71 -1.46
N PHE A 211 -11.34 25.54 -2.07
CA PHE A 211 -11.59 24.25 -1.44
C PHE A 211 -10.58 23.20 -1.87
N TRP A 212 -10.24 22.32 -0.92
CA TRP A 212 -9.29 21.25 -1.16
C TRP A 212 -9.98 20.09 -1.92
N PRO A 213 -9.47 19.67 -3.09
CA PRO A 213 -10.06 18.57 -3.86
C PRO A 213 -9.71 17.22 -3.23
N LEU A 214 -10.41 16.87 -2.16
CA LEU A 214 -10.23 15.63 -1.40
C LEU A 214 -11.09 14.51 -1.97
N TRP A 215 -10.59 13.27 -1.90
CA TRP A 215 -11.26 12.08 -2.40
C TRP A 215 -11.98 11.34 -1.28
N SER A 216 -13.24 10.89 -1.55
CA SER A 216 -14.02 9.99 -0.71
C SER A 216 -14.04 10.38 0.78
N ASP A 217 -13.52 9.53 1.67
CA ASP A 217 -13.60 9.69 3.13
C ASP A 217 -12.88 10.94 3.64
N ASP A 218 -11.79 11.36 3.01
CA ASP A 218 -11.12 12.61 3.39
C ASP A 218 -12.02 13.83 3.16
N ALA A 219 -12.82 13.80 2.09
CA ALA A 219 -13.79 14.86 1.84
C ALA A 219 -14.93 14.82 2.86
N LYS A 220 -15.43 13.63 3.21
CA LYS A 220 -16.44 13.46 4.26
C LYS A 220 -15.95 13.98 5.62
N GLU A 221 -14.72 13.65 5.98
CA GLU A 221 -14.12 14.12 7.23
C GLU A 221 -14.02 15.65 7.27
N LYS A 222 -13.57 16.28 6.19
CA LYS A 222 -13.35 17.72 6.14
C LYS A 222 -14.61 18.53 5.91
N TYR A 223 -15.52 18.07 5.05
CA TYR A 223 -16.67 18.84 4.56
C TYR A 223 -18.03 18.25 4.96
N GLY A 224 -18.04 17.09 5.62
CA GLY A 224 -19.29 16.38 5.98
C GLY A 224 -19.91 15.61 4.81
N ALA A 225 -19.37 15.70 3.60
CA ALA A 225 -19.88 15.03 2.41
C ALA A 225 -18.76 14.78 1.39
N GLU A 226 -18.99 13.84 0.47
CA GLU A 226 -18.13 13.68 -0.70
C GLU A 226 -18.28 14.87 -1.63
N ILE A 227 -17.14 15.36 -2.17
CA ILE A 227 -17.15 16.44 -3.19
C ILE A 227 -17.02 15.88 -4.60
N PHE A 228 -16.51 14.65 -4.78
CA PHE A 228 -16.59 13.93 -6.05
C PHE A 228 -17.75 12.93 -5.98
N VAL A 229 -18.86 13.32 -6.58
CA VAL A 229 -20.11 12.56 -6.51
C VAL A 229 -20.26 11.72 -7.78
N THR A 230 -20.66 10.46 -7.61
CA THR A 230 -20.83 9.52 -8.70
C THR A 230 -22.31 9.26 -8.99
N ASN A 231 -22.66 9.22 -10.28
CA ASN A 231 -23.95 8.77 -10.76
C ASN A 231 -23.71 7.73 -11.87
N GLY A 232 -23.72 6.46 -11.48
CA GLY A 232 -23.25 5.38 -12.34
C GLY A 232 -21.75 5.54 -12.63
N GLU A 233 -21.40 5.65 -13.92
CA GLU A 233 -20.01 5.88 -14.34
C GLU A 233 -19.64 7.38 -14.46
N ALA A 234 -20.59 8.28 -14.34
CA ALA A 234 -20.35 9.71 -14.41
C ALA A 234 -19.84 10.24 -13.06
N VAL A 235 -18.87 11.15 -13.10
CA VAL A 235 -18.34 11.82 -11.91
C VAL A 235 -18.56 13.31 -12.06
N SER A 236 -18.98 13.96 -11.00
CA SER A 236 -19.05 15.42 -10.90
C SER A 236 -18.35 15.90 -9.64
N CYS A 237 -17.77 17.11 -9.68
CA CYS A 237 -17.20 17.77 -8.52
C CYS A 237 -18.19 18.80 -7.99
N VAL A 238 -18.53 18.70 -6.70
CA VAL A 238 -19.46 19.63 -6.02
C VAL A 238 -18.69 20.56 -5.12
N CYS A 239 -18.88 21.86 -5.30
CA CYS A 239 -18.28 22.84 -4.40
C CYS A 239 -18.86 22.71 -2.98
N PRO A 240 -18.04 22.49 -1.92
CA PRO A 240 -18.56 22.33 -0.57
C PRO A 240 -19.17 23.61 0.04
N HIS A 241 -18.94 24.78 -0.58
CA HIS A 241 -19.42 26.07 -0.07
C HIS A 241 -20.75 26.50 -0.69
N CYS A 242 -20.89 26.40 -2.02
CA CYS A 242 -22.10 26.87 -2.72
C CYS A 242 -22.90 25.74 -3.37
N HIS A 243 -22.44 24.49 -3.25
CA HIS A 243 -23.07 23.28 -3.81
C HIS A 243 -23.23 23.29 -5.34
N GLU A 244 -22.53 24.19 -6.06
CA GLU A 244 -22.48 24.14 -7.53
C GLU A 244 -21.79 22.84 -7.98
N SER A 245 -22.37 22.19 -8.99
CA SER A 245 -21.87 20.92 -9.54
C SER A 245 -21.16 21.14 -10.87
N PHE A 246 -19.94 20.63 -10.98
CA PHE A 246 -19.10 20.70 -12.18
C PHE A 246 -18.96 19.30 -12.77
N GLN A 247 -19.22 19.17 -14.07
CA GLN A 247 -19.14 17.89 -14.77
C GLN A 247 -17.70 17.53 -15.12
N ASP A 248 -17.39 16.24 -15.28
CA ASP A 248 -16.05 15.76 -15.67
C ASP A 248 -15.73 16.07 -17.14
N THR A 249 -15.71 17.35 -17.50
CA THR A 249 -15.27 17.83 -18.80
C THR A 249 -13.94 18.58 -18.69
N ALA A 250 -13.12 18.53 -19.73
CA ALA A 250 -11.83 19.25 -19.72
C ALA A 250 -11.99 20.75 -19.45
N ARG A 251 -13.10 21.34 -19.90
CA ARG A 251 -13.42 22.75 -19.67
C ARG A 251 -13.70 23.05 -18.19
N GLU A 252 -14.50 22.24 -17.53
CA GLU A 252 -14.89 22.46 -16.14
C GLU A 252 -13.76 22.11 -15.17
N ARG A 253 -13.02 21.03 -15.45
CA ARG A 253 -11.78 20.75 -14.71
C ARG A 253 -10.79 21.91 -14.78
N TYR A 254 -10.56 22.45 -15.98
CA TYR A 254 -9.70 23.63 -16.16
C TYR A 254 -10.24 24.85 -15.41
N ALA A 255 -11.54 25.10 -15.44
CA ALA A 255 -12.16 26.24 -14.76
C ALA A 255 -11.93 26.22 -13.24
N LEU A 256 -11.93 25.02 -12.60
CA LEU A 256 -11.64 24.85 -11.17
C LEU A 256 -10.15 25.02 -10.86
N VAL A 257 -9.27 24.63 -11.79
CA VAL A 257 -7.81 24.63 -11.55
C VAL A 257 -7.18 25.99 -11.86
N LYS A 258 -7.59 26.70 -12.91
CA LYS A 258 -6.89 27.87 -13.47
C LYS A 258 -6.63 29.01 -12.47
N ASP A 259 -7.57 29.22 -11.55
CA ASP A 259 -7.51 30.27 -10.51
C ASP A 259 -7.32 29.67 -9.10
N GLY A 260 -6.95 28.39 -9.02
CA GLY A 260 -6.61 27.73 -7.76
C GLY A 260 -5.39 28.34 -7.10
N ASP A 261 -5.21 28.03 -5.82
CA ASP A 261 -4.09 28.53 -5.02
C ASP A 261 -3.67 27.53 -3.95
N TYR A 262 -2.53 27.79 -3.33
CA TYR A 262 -2.03 27.01 -2.21
C TYR A 262 -2.55 27.53 -0.88
N VAL A 263 -2.91 26.59 0.00
CA VAL A 263 -3.27 26.90 1.39
C VAL A 263 -2.32 26.13 2.30
N SER A 264 -1.61 26.83 3.15
CA SER A 264 -0.65 26.26 4.09
C SER A 264 -1.36 25.54 5.23
N GLN A 265 -0.95 24.30 5.52
CA GLN A 265 -1.39 23.54 6.69
C GLN A 265 -0.47 23.78 7.91
N ASN A 266 0.74 24.33 7.69
CA ASN A 266 1.69 24.67 8.74
C ASN A 266 2.29 26.07 8.50
N PRO A 267 1.50 27.15 8.67
CA PRO A 267 1.93 28.52 8.34
C PRO A 267 3.05 29.06 9.24
N THR A 268 3.30 28.42 10.38
CA THR A 268 4.35 28.81 11.34
C THR A 268 5.70 28.14 11.09
N ALA A 269 5.79 27.27 10.10
CA ALA A 269 7.04 26.61 9.76
C ALA A 269 8.12 27.60 9.32
N SER A 270 9.38 27.21 9.53
CA SER A 270 10.53 27.99 9.08
C SER A 270 10.47 28.25 7.57
N PRO A 271 10.72 29.48 7.10
CA PRO A 271 10.76 29.81 5.68
C PRO A 271 11.94 29.11 4.94
N GLU A 272 12.91 28.57 5.69
CA GLU A 272 14.03 27.85 5.10
C GLU A 272 13.63 26.52 4.44
N THR A 273 12.50 25.93 4.84
CA THR A 273 11.92 24.74 4.22
C THR A 273 10.53 25.04 3.71
N ARG A 274 10.35 24.95 2.39
CA ARG A 274 9.04 25.06 1.75
C ARG A 274 8.64 23.68 1.24
N SER A 275 7.39 23.31 1.49
CA SER A 275 6.84 22.04 1.02
C SER A 275 5.50 22.25 0.32
N PHE A 276 5.36 21.67 -0.87
CA PHE A 276 4.18 21.81 -1.72
C PHE A 276 3.64 20.43 -2.07
N ARG A 277 2.32 20.31 -2.11
CA ARG A 277 1.65 19.09 -2.53
C ARG A 277 0.51 19.39 -3.50
N TRP A 278 0.47 18.65 -4.59
CA TRP A 278 -0.69 18.63 -5.47
C TRP A 278 -1.02 17.21 -5.92
N SER A 279 -2.28 16.87 -5.78
CA SER A 279 -2.84 15.60 -6.22
C SER A 279 -3.08 15.61 -7.74
N VAL A 280 -3.51 14.46 -8.25
CA VAL A 280 -3.91 14.32 -9.66
C VAL A 280 -4.97 15.32 -10.11
N PHE A 281 -5.78 15.82 -9.19
CA PHE A 281 -6.86 16.77 -9.50
C PHE A 281 -6.34 18.13 -9.98
N ALA A 282 -5.11 18.52 -9.67
CA ALA A 282 -4.46 19.69 -10.24
C ALA A 282 -4.20 19.53 -11.76
N ALA A 283 -4.18 18.31 -12.27
CA ALA A 283 -3.95 17.97 -13.67
C ALA A 283 -5.27 17.92 -14.44
N HIS A 284 -5.78 19.07 -14.89
CA HIS A 284 -7.07 19.20 -15.57
C HIS A 284 -7.22 18.33 -16.84
N TRP A 285 -6.13 17.79 -17.38
CA TRP A 285 -6.11 16.86 -18.53
C TRP A 285 -6.40 15.40 -18.15
N ILE A 286 -6.44 15.06 -16.86
CA ILE A 286 -6.80 13.73 -16.35
C ILE A 286 -8.28 13.78 -15.91
N SER A 287 -9.08 12.77 -16.33
CA SER A 287 -10.50 12.74 -15.99
C SER A 287 -10.73 12.21 -14.57
N TRP A 288 -11.77 12.71 -13.90
CA TRP A 288 -12.16 12.18 -12.58
C TRP A 288 -12.74 10.76 -12.68
N ARG A 289 -13.32 10.42 -13.84
CA ARG A 289 -13.78 9.06 -14.12
C ARG A 289 -12.63 8.06 -14.14
N GLU A 290 -11.48 8.42 -14.70
CA GLU A 290 -10.28 7.57 -14.61
C GLU A 290 -9.91 7.30 -13.14
N MET A 291 -10.00 8.30 -12.28
CA MET A 291 -9.72 8.16 -10.85
C MET A 291 -10.76 7.27 -10.15
N LEU A 292 -12.03 7.36 -10.52
CA LEU A 292 -13.07 6.49 -10.00
C LEU A 292 -12.78 5.02 -10.34
N ILE A 293 -12.50 4.73 -11.62
CA ILE A 293 -12.21 3.35 -12.07
C ILE A 293 -10.97 2.80 -11.37
N GLU A 294 -9.89 3.58 -11.29
CA GLU A 294 -8.64 3.18 -10.64
C GLU A 294 -8.85 2.94 -9.13
N SER A 295 -9.59 3.83 -8.45
CA SER A 295 -9.93 3.69 -7.05
C SER A 295 -10.77 2.45 -6.77
N GLN A 296 -11.80 2.19 -7.57
CA GLN A 296 -12.65 1.01 -7.43
C GLN A 296 -11.85 -0.28 -7.63
N ALA A 297 -11.02 -0.34 -8.68
CA ALA A 297 -10.15 -1.49 -8.92
C ALA A 297 -9.15 -1.72 -7.78
N ALA A 298 -8.59 -0.63 -7.22
CA ALA A 298 -7.68 -0.70 -6.09
C ALA A 298 -8.39 -1.19 -4.81
N MET A 299 -9.61 -0.75 -4.55
CA MET A 299 -10.42 -1.22 -3.42
C MET A 299 -10.82 -2.70 -3.57
N GLU A 300 -11.20 -3.14 -4.78
CA GLU A 300 -11.50 -4.55 -5.02
C GLU A 300 -10.25 -5.43 -4.84
N ALA A 301 -9.09 -4.99 -5.33
CA ALA A 301 -7.83 -5.68 -5.08
C ALA A 301 -7.49 -5.76 -3.58
N ALA A 302 -7.74 -4.69 -2.83
CA ALA A 302 -7.52 -4.64 -1.38
C ALA A 302 -8.44 -5.63 -0.63
N LYS A 303 -9.70 -5.76 -1.04
CA LYS A 303 -10.63 -6.78 -0.49
C LYS A 303 -10.11 -8.21 -0.69
N LEU A 304 -9.34 -8.42 -1.75
CA LEU A 304 -8.67 -9.70 -2.06
C LEU A 304 -7.27 -9.82 -1.42
N GLY A 305 -6.91 -8.93 -0.49
CA GLY A 305 -5.62 -8.94 0.21
C GLY A 305 -4.46 -8.28 -0.54
N ASN A 306 -4.66 -7.80 -1.77
CA ASN A 306 -3.63 -7.07 -2.51
C ASN A 306 -3.75 -5.57 -2.27
N LEU A 307 -3.01 -5.06 -1.29
CA LEU A 307 -3.01 -3.64 -0.91
C LEU A 307 -2.19 -2.74 -1.86
N LYS A 308 -1.35 -3.32 -2.72
CA LYS A 308 -0.44 -2.54 -3.55
C LYS A 308 -1.13 -1.55 -4.50
N PRO A 309 -2.22 -1.88 -5.21
CA PRO A 309 -2.95 -0.91 -6.02
C PRO A 309 -3.54 0.24 -5.19
N LEU A 310 -4.00 -0.03 -3.96
CA LEU A 310 -4.54 0.99 -3.07
C LEU A 310 -3.44 1.93 -2.55
N GLU A 311 -2.30 1.38 -2.13
CA GLU A 311 -1.10 2.15 -1.79
C GLU A 311 -0.68 3.05 -2.96
N ASP A 312 -0.59 2.49 -4.16
CA ASP A 312 -0.20 3.23 -5.36
C ASP A 312 -1.20 4.34 -5.70
N PHE A 313 -2.50 4.11 -5.55
CA PHE A 313 -3.52 5.13 -5.72
C PHE A 313 -3.34 6.28 -4.72
N HIS A 314 -3.14 5.97 -3.43
CA HIS A 314 -2.91 6.98 -2.39
C HIS A 314 -1.62 7.77 -2.65
N LYS A 315 -0.50 7.10 -2.89
CA LYS A 315 0.80 7.74 -3.08
C LYS A 315 0.90 8.50 -4.40
N LYS A 316 0.48 7.85 -5.51
CA LYS A 316 0.74 8.34 -6.88
C LYS A 316 -0.38 9.23 -7.42
N ARG A 317 -1.62 9.10 -6.92
CA ARG A 317 -2.76 9.91 -7.37
C ARG A 317 -3.16 10.95 -6.35
N LEU A 318 -3.39 10.56 -5.10
CA LEU A 318 -3.80 11.50 -4.06
C LEU A 318 -2.62 12.24 -3.43
N CYS A 319 -1.38 11.81 -3.66
CA CYS A 319 -0.16 12.35 -3.04
C CYS A 319 -0.19 12.32 -1.51
N LYS A 320 -0.82 11.34 -0.93
CA LYS A 320 -0.86 11.11 0.51
C LYS A 320 0.23 10.13 0.90
N ALA A 321 1.00 10.48 1.94
CA ALA A 321 1.93 9.54 2.53
C ALA A 321 1.16 8.27 2.95
N TRP A 322 1.72 7.12 2.58
CA TRP A 322 1.12 5.85 2.92
C TRP A 322 1.58 5.46 4.30
N LYS A 323 0.64 5.22 5.17
CA LYS A 323 0.92 4.58 6.42
C LYS A 323 1.09 3.09 6.13
N PRO A 324 2.34 2.56 6.19
CA PRO A 324 2.49 1.12 6.11
C PRO A 324 1.53 0.54 7.13
N PHE A 325 0.75 -0.41 6.71
CA PHE A 325 -0.28 -0.99 7.54
C PHE A 325 0.39 -1.70 8.72
N LEU A 326 0.77 -0.92 9.73
CA LEU A 326 0.91 -1.41 11.09
C LEU A 326 -0.49 -1.24 11.68
N PRO A 327 -1.24 -2.32 11.88
CA PRO A 327 -2.49 -2.21 12.58
C PRO A 327 -2.18 -1.57 13.93
N ASN A 328 -2.60 -0.33 14.10
CA ASN A 328 -2.48 0.37 15.37
C ASN A 328 -3.58 -0.19 16.28
N PHE A 329 -3.24 -1.23 17.04
CA PHE A 329 -4.10 -1.71 18.13
C PHE A 329 -4.21 -0.71 19.29
N GLY A 330 -3.57 0.46 19.21
CA GLY A 330 -3.61 1.51 20.21
C GLY A 330 -4.39 2.77 19.82
N GLY A 331 -4.99 2.81 18.63
CA GLY A 331 -5.85 3.93 18.20
C GLY A 331 -7.32 3.56 18.27
N ASP A 332 -8.18 4.48 18.62
CA ASP A 332 -9.63 4.41 18.96
C ASP A 332 -10.58 3.55 18.10
N LYS A 333 -10.10 2.75 17.14
CA LYS A 333 -10.93 1.92 16.25
C LYS A 333 -10.69 0.40 16.34
N GLY A 334 -9.82 -0.08 17.19
CA GLY A 334 -9.45 -1.51 17.27
C GLY A 334 -9.90 -2.23 18.54
N VAL A 335 -10.20 -1.51 19.61
CA VAL A 335 -10.74 -2.06 20.85
C VAL A 335 -12.23 -1.74 20.86
N ASN A 336 -13.05 -2.77 20.67
CA ASN A 336 -14.49 -2.59 20.66
C ASN A 336 -15.05 -2.63 22.08
N ASP A 337 -16.24 -2.03 22.26
CA ASP A 337 -16.95 -1.92 23.53
C ASP A 337 -17.56 -3.26 24.03
N TYR A 338 -16.97 -4.41 23.66
CA TYR A 338 -17.40 -5.71 24.16
C TYR A 338 -16.31 -6.39 24.99
N LYS A 339 -16.73 -7.29 25.86
CA LYS A 339 -15.87 -8.16 26.69
C LYS A 339 -15.90 -9.59 26.19
N LEU A 340 -14.86 -10.36 26.58
CA LEU A 340 -14.86 -11.79 26.35
C LEU A 340 -16.13 -12.40 27.00
N GLY A 341 -16.80 -13.28 26.25
CA GLY A 341 -18.07 -13.89 26.71
C GLY A 341 -19.33 -13.13 26.36
N ASP A 342 -19.27 -11.88 25.93
CA ASP A 342 -20.45 -11.14 25.46
C ASP A 342 -21.07 -11.79 24.22
N VAL A 343 -22.39 -11.85 24.18
CA VAL A 343 -23.11 -12.38 23.02
C VAL A 343 -22.99 -11.38 21.86
N TRP A 344 -22.63 -11.89 20.69
CA TRP A 344 -22.64 -11.08 19.49
C TRP A 344 -24.04 -11.05 18.86
N GLU A 345 -24.66 -9.90 18.92
CA GLU A 345 -25.94 -9.67 18.27
C GLU A 345 -25.72 -9.35 16.78
N THR A 346 -26.05 -10.30 15.93
CA THR A 346 -26.04 -10.16 14.46
C THR A 346 -27.22 -10.95 13.90
N THR A 347 -27.78 -10.49 12.79
CA THR A 347 -28.85 -11.18 12.05
C THR A 347 -28.30 -12.32 11.19
N GLU A 348 -26.99 -12.31 10.94
CA GLU A 348 -26.33 -13.31 10.11
C GLU A 348 -26.04 -14.60 10.89
N GLU A 349 -26.02 -15.73 10.17
CA GLU A 349 -25.50 -16.99 10.72
C GLU A 349 -24.05 -16.81 11.15
N LYS A 350 -23.72 -17.25 12.36
CA LYS A 350 -22.38 -17.16 12.93
C LYS A 350 -21.86 -18.52 13.34
N ARG A 351 -20.53 -18.64 13.32
CA ARG A 351 -19.83 -19.87 13.71
C ARG A 351 -18.51 -19.56 14.37
N ARG A 352 -18.18 -20.33 15.40
CA ARG A 352 -16.90 -20.26 16.11
C ARG A 352 -15.91 -21.23 15.52
N PHE A 353 -14.66 -20.77 15.44
CA PHE A 353 -13.51 -21.53 14.98
C PHE A 353 -12.38 -21.39 15.98
N ILE A 354 -11.61 -22.48 16.20
CA ILE A 354 -10.40 -22.46 17.03
C ILE A 354 -9.19 -22.76 16.15
N GLY A 355 -8.20 -21.88 16.22
CA GLY A 355 -6.84 -22.12 15.73
C GLY A 355 -5.91 -22.35 16.91
N ALA A 356 -5.04 -23.34 16.81
CA ALA A 356 -4.12 -23.70 17.86
C ALA A 356 -2.71 -23.91 17.31
N ASP A 357 -1.73 -23.21 17.90
CA ASP A 357 -0.32 -23.33 17.59
C ASP A 357 0.40 -24.09 18.71
N PHE A 358 0.94 -25.27 18.40
CA PHE A 358 1.64 -26.15 19.33
C PHE A 358 3.13 -25.82 19.34
N GLN A 359 3.65 -25.58 20.54
CA GLN A 359 5.06 -25.35 20.82
C GLN A 359 5.66 -26.52 21.59
N ALA A 360 6.69 -27.15 21.05
CA ALA A 360 7.35 -28.31 21.69
C ALA A 360 8.09 -27.97 22.98
N GLY A 361 8.23 -26.67 23.29
CA GLY A 361 8.99 -26.17 24.41
C GLY A 361 10.50 -26.08 24.16
N SER A 362 11.16 -25.13 24.79
CA SER A 362 12.62 -24.97 24.74
C SER A 362 13.16 -24.43 26.06
N GLY A 363 14.28 -24.96 26.52
CA GLY A 363 14.87 -24.59 27.82
C GLY A 363 13.95 -24.92 28.98
N ASP A 364 13.69 -23.95 29.87
CA ASP A 364 12.82 -24.10 31.02
C ASP A 364 11.32 -24.05 30.72
N GLU A 365 10.92 -23.70 29.49
CA GLU A 365 9.52 -23.71 29.05
C GLU A 365 9.12 -25.10 28.55
N GLY A 366 8.13 -25.70 29.23
CA GLY A 366 7.52 -26.97 28.82
C GLY A 366 6.71 -26.81 27.53
N ALA A 367 6.34 -27.95 26.92
CA ALA A 367 5.46 -27.94 25.77
C ALA A 367 4.11 -27.27 26.09
N HIS A 368 3.59 -26.43 25.19
CA HIS A 368 2.35 -25.69 25.40
C HIS A 368 1.67 -25.36 24.06
N ILE A 369 0.43 -24.92 24.15
CA ILE A 369 -0.42 -24.59 23.00
C ILE A 369 -0.96 -23.17 23.16
N HIS A 370 -0.76 -22.32 22.16
CA HIS A 370 -1.49 -21.08 22.04
C HIS A 370 -2.78 -21.34 21.26
N ALA A 371 -3.93 -20.99 21.82
CA ALA A 371 -5.23 -21.25 21.20
C ALA A 371 -6.08 -19.99 21.21
N THR A 372 -6.61 -19.65 20.04
CA THR A 372 -7.55 -18.54 19.85
C THR A 372 -8.90 -19.08 19.37
N CYS A 373 -9.99 -18.58 19.93
CA CYS A 373 -11.34 -18.80 19.42
C CYS A 373 -11.87 -17.52 18.81
N THR A 374 -12.28 -17.61 17.55
CA THR A 374 -12.85 -16.48 16.79
C THR A 374 -14.22 -16.88 16.26
N GLU A 375 -15.21 -16.01 16.42
CA GLU A 375 -16.54 -16.14 15.84
C GLU A 375 -16.63 -15.32 14.56
N TYR A 376 -17.08 -15.94 13.44
CA TYR A 376 -17.31 -15.30 12.15
C TYR A 376 -18.80 -15.33 11.80
N ASP A 377 -19.30 -14.28 11.14
CA ASP A 377 -20.58 -14.31 10.45
C ASP A 377 -20.42 -14.66 8.96
N ARG A 378 -21.56 -14.83 8.25
CA ARG A 378 -21.54 -15.17 6.81
C ARG A 378 -20.99 -14.07 5.90
N LEU A 379 -20.91 -12.83 6.37
CA LEU A 379 -20.35 -11.71 5.64
C LEU A 379 -18.82 -11.61 5.80
N GLY A 380 -18.24 -12.38 6.71
CA GLY A 380 -16.82 -12.37 7.01
C GLY A 380 -16.41 -11.37 8.09
N ASN A 381 -17.36 -10.78 8.80
CA ASN A 381 -17.08 -10.06 10.03
C ASN A 381 -16.65 -11.03 11.13
N SER A 382 -15.80 -10.59 12.05
CA SER A 382 -15.23 -11.49 13.05
C SER A 382 -15.06 -10.83 14.43
N ARG A 383 -15.25 -11.64 15.49
CA ARG A 383 -15.02 -11.29 16.91
C ARG A 383 -14.16 -12.35 17.57
N ARG A 384 -13.18 -11.89 18.36
CA ARG A 384 -12.38 -12.79 19.22
C ARG A 384 -13.18 -13.10 20.47
N VAL A 385 -13.38 -14.38 20.69
CA VAL A 385 -14.20 -14.90 21.81
C VAL A 385 -13.33 -15.27 23.00
N GLU A 386 -12.15 -15.84 22.73
CA GLU A 386 -11.21 -16.25 23.76
C GLU A 386 -9.81 -16.47 23.23
N TYR A 387 -8.80 -16.26 24.09
CA TYR A 387 -7.42 -16.69 23.88
C TYR A 387 -6.92 -17.37 25.16
N ARG A 388 -6.27 -18.53 25.00
CA ARG A 388 -5.63 -19.26 26.12
C ARG A 388 -4.26 -19.81 25.74
N ARG A 389 -3.37 -19.85 26.73
CA ARG A 389 -2.19 -20.72 26.72
C ARG A 389 -2.56 -21.98 27.49
N LEU A 390 -2.40 -23.13 26.85
CA LEU A 390 -2.80 -24.44 27.35
C LEU A 390 -1.59 -25.36 27.42
N ASP A 391 -1.57 -26.31 28.37
CA ASP A 391 -0.47 -27.23 28.51
C ASP A 391 -0.68 -28.56 27.78
N THR A 392 -1.92 -28.90 27.45
CA THR A 392 -2.28 -30.19 26.83
C THR A 392 -3.37 -30.07 25.77
N PHE A 393 -3.41 -31.02 24.83
CA PHE A 393 -4.49 -31.16 23.85
C PHE A 393 -5.84 -31.48 24.49
N GLU A 394 -5.86 -32.12 25.68
CA GLU A 394 -7.08 -32.34 26.44
C GLU A 394 -7.72 -31.01 26.88
N GLN A 395 -6.90 -30.07 27.36
CA GLN A 395 -7.37 -28.71 27.71
C GLN A 395 -7.88 -27.97 26.47
N LEU A 396 -7.29 -28.17 25.28
CA LEU A 396 -7.80 -27.63 24.03
C LEU A 396 -9.18 -28.22 23.69
N HIS A 397 -9.36 -29.52 23.90
CA HIS A 397 -10.64 -30.17 23.71
C HIS A 397 -11.71 -29.65 24.68
N GLN A 398 -11.35 -29.45 25.94
CA GLN A 398 -12.23 -28.85 26.95
C GLN A 398 -12.62 -27.41 26.56
N MET A 399 -11.66 -26.60 26.08
CA MET A 399 -11.92 -25.25 25.57
C MET A 399 -12.92 -25.29 24.39
N ALA A 400 -12.69 -26.17 23.42
CA ALA A 400 -13.57 -26.31 22.26
C ALA A 400 -15.00 -26.73 22.67
N THR A 401 -15.12 -27.62 23.65
CA THR A 401 -16.42 -28.07 24.19
C THR A 401 -17.13 -26.93 24.94
N THR A 402 -16.43 -26.23 25.82
CA THR A 402 -16.98 -25.13 26.63
C THR A 402 -17.45 -23.96 25.76
N LEU A 403 -16.73 -23.65 24.69
CA LEU A 403 -17.06 -22.57 23.78
C LEU A 403 -18.08 -22.95 22.70
N GLY A 404 -18.61 -24.18 22.76
CA GLY A 404 -19.61 -24.68 21.80
C GLY A 404 -19.06 -24.84 20.38
N VAL A 405 -17.73 -24.98 20.23
CA VAL A 405 -17.07 -25.31 18.96
C VAL A 405 -17.18 -26.82 18.80
N MET A 406 -18.40 -27.28 18.51
CA MET A 406 -18.72 -28.70 18.38
C MET A 406 -18.43 -29.18 16.97
N GLU A 407 -18.01 -30.43 16.87
CA GLU A 407 -18.00 -31.15 15.60
C GLU A 407 -19.41 -31.15 15.01
N ALA A 408 -19.55 -30.81 13.72
CA ALA A 408 -20.80 -31.04 13.04
C ALA A 408 -20.95 -32.55 12.85
N LYS A 409 -21.78 -33.19 13.69
CA LYS A 409 -22.21 -34.57 13.47
C LYS A 409 -23.17 -34.61 12.29
N LEU A 410 -22.69 -35.00 11.12
CA LEU A 410 -23.57 -35.49 10.06
C LEU A 410 -23.80 -36.98 10.32
N ASP A 411 -25.02 -37.36 10.67
CA ASP A 411 -25.49 -38.76 10.85
C ASP A 411 -24.69 -39.62 11.82
N GLY A 412 -24.21 -39.03 12.94
CA GLY A 412 -23.58 -39.81 14.00
C GLY A 412 -22.17 -40.33 13.69
N LYS A 413 -21.54 -39.91 12.57
CA LYS A 413 -20.20 -40.30 12.17
C LYS A 413 -19.30 -39.08 12.08
N LEU A 414 -18.15 -39.12 12.75
CA LEU A 414 -17.03 -38.20 12.60
C LEU A 414 -16.47 -38.31 11.18
N THR A 415 -16.87 -37.43 10.27
CA THR A 415 -16.41 -37.47 8.89
C THR A 415 -15.25 -36.53 8.62
N GLY A 416 -14.73 -35.82 9.60
CA GLY A 416 -13.75 -34.73 9.41
C GLY A 416 -14.28 -33.55 8.60
N LYS A 417 -15.48 -33.63 8.06
CA LYS A 417 -16.12 -32.62 7.21
C LYS A 417 -16.89 -31.55 8.00
N GLY A 418 -16.67 -31.38 9.25
CA GLY A 418 -17.45 -30.43 10.05
C GLY A 418 -16.70 -29.87 11.25
N THR A 419 -15.45 -30.26 11.42
CA THR A 419 -14.65 -29.73 12.52
C THR A 419 -14.38 -28.24 12.35
N CYS A 420 -14.46 -27.51 13.44
CA CYS A 420 -14.14 -26.09 13.52
C CYS A 420 -12.86 -25.83 14.34
N VAL A 421 -12.04 -26.85 14.56
CA VAL A 421 -10.74 -26.77 15.23
C VAL A 421 -9.62 -27.17 14.26
N ILE A 422 -8.57 -26.36 14.22
CA ILE A 422 -7.40 -26.56 13.37
C ILE A 422 -6.12 -26.33 14.18
N VAL A 423 -5.12 -27.20 14.01
CA VAL A 423 -3.89 -27.19 14.80
C VAL A 423 -2.69 -27.14 13.87
N ASP A 424 -1.73 -26.24 14.15
CA ASP A 424 -0.49 -26.18 13.41
C ASP A 424 0.31 -27.49 13.56
N SER A 425 0.81 -28.01 12.45
CA SER A 425 1.61 -29.23 12.37
C SER A 425 3.05 -28.98 11.92
N GLY A 426 3.51 -27.74 11.95
CA GLY A 426 4.87 -27.35 11.54
C GLY A 426 5.97 -28.03 12.36
N HIS A 427 5.74 -28.22 13.63
CA HIS A 427 6.61 -28.96 14.57
C HIS A 427 5.89 -30.19 15.14
N GLU A 428 6.65 -31.23 15.50
CA GLU A 428 6.11 -32.46 16.12
C GLU A 428 4.93 -33.09 15.37
N ASN A 429 5.03 -33.14 14.04
CA ASN A 429 3.98 -33.60 13.13
C ASN A 429 3.23 -34.83 13.63
N ARG A 430 3.94 -35.88 14.07
CA ARG A 430 3.33 -37.15 14.54
C ARG A 430 2.40 -36.95 15.74
N LEU A 431 2.81 -36.12 16.69
CA LEU A 431 2.01 -35.84 17.89
C LEU A 431 0.74 -35.11 17.50
N VAL A 432 0.85 -34.01 16.73
CA VAL A 432 -0.29 -33.22 16.28
C VAL A 432 -1.25 -34.06 15.45
N PHE A 433 -0.78 -34.85 14.48
CA PHE A 433 -1.65 -35.70 13.68
C PHE A 433 -2.37 -36.77 14.51
N ARG A 434 -1.71 -37.35 15.51
CA ARG A 434 -2.32 -38.29 16.43
C ARG A 434 -3.45 -37.65 17.23
N GLU A 435 -3.23 -36.47 17.79
CA GLU A 435 -4.25 -35.78 18.57
C GLU A 435 -5.38 -35.24 17.67
N CYS A 436 -5.08 -34.72 16.49
CA CYS A 436 -6.09 -34.35 15.51
C CYS A 436 -6.94 -35.56 15.08
N SER A 437 -6.33 -36.74 14.90
CA SER A 437 -7.04 -37.98 14.64
C SER A 437 -7.98 -38.39 15.78
N LYS A 438 -7.52 -38.25 17.03
CA LYS A 438 -8.27 -38.58 18.25
C LYS A 438 -9.53 -37.72 18.40
N TYR A 439 -9.42 -36.41 18.17
CA TYR A 439 -10.48 -35.45 18.39
C TYR A 439 -11.23 -35.04 17.12
N GLY A 440 -10.85 -35.54 15.94
CA GLY A 440 -11.47 -35.20 14.65
C GLY A 440 -11.14 -33.79 14.15
N TRP A 441 -10.02 -33.21 14.56
CA TRP A 441 -9.58 -31.87 14.17
C TRP A 441 -8.82 -31.88 12.85
N TYR A 442 -8.68 -30.69 12.24
CA TYR A 442 -7.78 -30.50 11.11
C TYR A 442 -6.36 -30.26 11.58
N ALA A 443 -5.38 -30.83 10.89
CA ALA A 443 -4.01 -30.39 10.91
C ALA A 443 -3.80 -29.26 9.90
N TYR A 444 -2.86 -28.36 10.14
CA TYR A 444 -2.50 -27.27 9.25
C TYR A 444 -1.00 -27.27 8.98
N ARG A 445 -0.65 -26.89 7.75
CA ARG A 445 0.73 -26.62 7.36
C ARG A 445 0.77 -25.37 6.48
N GLY A 446 1.55 -24.35 6.89
CA GLY A 446 1.81 -23.18 6.05
C GLY A 446 2.78 -23.49 4.90
N SER A 447 2.62 -22.83 3.76
CA SER A 447 3.52 -22.90 2.62
C SER A 447 3.71 -21.49 2.03
N ASP A 448 4.95 -21.11 1.75
CA ASP A 448 5.29 -19.85 1.11
C ASP A 448 5.38 -19.98 -0.42
N LEU A 449 5.27 -21.18 -0.94
CA LEU A 449 5.56 -21.52 -2.35
C LEU A 449 4.36 -22.06 -3.12
N GLU A 450 3.28 -22.44 -2.43
CA GLU A 450 2.17 -23.14 -3.06
C GLU A 450 0.99 -22.19 -3.33
N GLN A 451 0.49 -22.20 -4.57
CA GLN A 451 -0.78 -21.61 -4.94
C GLN A 451 -1.78 -22.73 -5.22
N PHE A 452 -2.98 -22.59 -4.68
CA PHE A 452 -4.02 -23.61 -4.82
C PHE A 452 -5.13 -23.14 -5.75
N HIS A 453 -5.56 -24.05 -6.63
CA HIS A 453 -6.73 -23.84 -7.47
C HIS A 453 -7.78 -24.88 -7.10
N ILE A 454 -8.89 -24.42 -6.55
CA ILE A 454 -10.04 -25.28 -6.26
C ILE A 454 -11.03 -25.12 -7.41
N THR A 455 -11.34 -26.23 -8.10
CA THR A 455 -12.38 -26.25 -9.11
C THR A 455 -13.73 -26.28 -8.39
N THR A 456 -14.50 -25.23 -8.49
CA THR A 456 -15.90 -25.26 -8.06
C THR A 456 -16.70 -26.01 -9.13
N ILE A 457 -17.48 -26.99 -8.70
CA ILE A 457 -18.38 -27.76 -9.57
C ILE A 457 -19.66 -26.92 -9.71
N ASP A 458 -19.59 -25.86 -10.47
CA ASP A 458 -20.73 -25.29 -11.16
C ASP A 458 -20.66 -25.74 -12.63
N GLU A 459 -21.74 -25.60 -13.37
CA GLU A 459 -21.89 -26.11 -14.75
C GLU A 459 -20.82 -25.66 -15.74
N LYS A 460 -19.87 -24.78 -15.34
CA LYS A 460 -18.82 -24.20 -16.17
C LYS A 460 -17.39 -24.64 -15.84
N GLN A 461 -17.18 -25.51 -14.84
CA GLN A 461 -15.84 -25.99 -14.42
C GLN A 461 -14.77 -24.89 -14.32
N VAL A 462 -15.10 -23.74 -13.73
CA VAL A 462 -14.15 -22.63 -13.58
C VAL A 462 -13.28 -22.91 -12.36
N SER A 463 -11.97 -22.93 -12.56
CA SER A 463 -10.97 -23.05 -11.48
C SER A 463 -10.74 -21.66 -10.86
N HIS A 464 -10.94 -21.53 -9.56
CA HIS A 464 -10.68 -20.30 -8.81
C HIS A 464 -9.42 -20.45 -7.94
N PRO A 465 -8.54 -19.44 -7.89
CA PRO A 465 -7.42 -19.46 -6.96
C PRO A 465 -7.93 -19.39 -5.52
N MET A 466 -7.47 -20.29 -4.68
CA MET A 466 -7.81 -20.33 -3.26
C MET A 466 -6.54 -20.23 -2.41
N PRO A 467 -6.59 -19.55 -1.24
CA PRO A 467 -5.41 -19.43 -0.38
C PRO A 467 -5.15 -20.66 0.49
N TYR A 468 -5.81 -21.78 0.21
CA TYR A 468 -5.62 -23.04 0.94
C TYR A 468 -5.95 -24.25 0.05
N SER A 469 -5.41 -25.41 0.41
CA SER A 469 -5.65 -26.68 -0.30
C SER A 469 -6.97 -27.32 0.08
N VAL A 470 -7.49 -28.18 -0.79
CA VAL A 470 -8.50 -29.16 -0.38
C VAL A 470 -7.90 -30.05 0.72
N PRO A 471 -8.62 -30.28 1.85
CA PRO A 471 -8.12 -31.14 2.93
C PRO A 471 -7.78 -32.53 2.43
N LYS A 472 -6.57 -33.01 2.71
CA LYS A 472 -6.10 -34.34 2.35
C LYS A 472 -5.76 -35.14 3.60
N PRO A 473 -6.06 -36.47 3.64
CA PRO A 473 -5.62 -37.32 4.73
C PRO A 473 -4.10 -37.45 4.74
N GLU A 474 -3.48 -37.19 5.88
CA GLU A 474 -2.03 -37.33 6.13
C GLU A 474 -1.80 -37.96 7.51
N SER A 475 -0.61 -38.56 7.74
CA SER A 475 -0.22 -39.19 9.01
C SER A 475 0.85 -38.43 9.77
N GLY A 476 1.35 -37.32 9.20
CA GLY A 476 2.50 -36.58 9.74
C GLY A 476 3.85 -37.30 9.55
N ILE A 477 3.90 -38.39 8.80
CA ILE A 477 5.13 -39.09 8.43
C ILE A 477 5.47 -38.77 6.97
N VAL A 478 6.62 -38.14 6.77
CA VAL A 478 7.09 -37.77 5.43
C VAL A 478 7.29 -39.04 4.58
N GLY A 479 6.63 -39.08 3.42
CA GLY A 479 6.75 -40.20 2.46
C GLY A 479 5.88 -41.43 2.75
N GLU A 480 5.09 -41.41 3.83
CA GLU A 480 4.13 -42.46 4.07
C GLU A 480 3.01 -42.41 3.00
N LYS A 481 2.89 -43.49 2.23
CA LYS A 481 1.84 -43.57 1.20
C LYS A 481 0.48 -43.82 1.85
N GLN A 482 -0.52 -43.13 1.36
CA GLN A 482 -1.90 -43.32 1.74
C GLN A 482 -2.27 -44.82 1.57
N PRO A 483 -2.81 -45.49 2.61
CA PRO A 483 -3.22 -46.87 2.51
C PRO A 483 -4.22 -47.07 1.35
N ASP A 484 -4.11 -48.16 0.57
CA ASP A 484 -5.03 -48.42 -0.55
C ASP A 484 -6.50 -48.42 -0.15
N ARG A 485 -6.79 -48.71 1.11
CA ARG A 485 -8.14 -48.63 1.71
C ARG A 485 -8.76 -47.22 1.70
N LEU A 486 -7.98 -46.17 1.52
CA LEU A 486 -8.50 -44.76 1.47
C LEU A 486 -8.77 -44.31 0.03
N ARG A 487 -8.37 -45.09 -0.98
CA ARG A 487 -8.73 -44.86 -2.38
C ARG A 487 -10.17 -45.31 -2.61
N GLY A 488 -11.14 -44.46 -2.26
CA GLY A 488 -12.57 -44.72 -2.55
C GLY A 488 -13.45 -45.03 -1.36
N VAL A 489 -13.03 -44.79 -0.11
CA VAL A 489 -13.84 -45.14 1.07
C VAL A 489 -14.50 -43.96 1.73
N THR A 490 -15.81 -43.96 1.66
CA THR A 490 -16.70 -43.08 2.37
C THR A 490 -17.29 -43.68 3.67
N LYS A 491 -16.92 -44.90 4.09
CA LYS A 491 -17.66 -45.64 5.14
C LYS A 491 -16.87 -46.04 6.39
N GLY A 492 -15.63 -45.71 6.56
CA GLY A 492 -14.84 -46.26 7.68
C GLY A 492 -13.86 -45.28 8.34
N GLY A 493 -14.08 -44.03 8.47
CA GLY A 493 -13.20 -43.10 9.20
C GLY A 493 -11.70 -43.19 8.80
N LEU A 494 -10.90 -42.21 9.18
CA LEU A 494 -9.45 -42.27 8.97
C LEU A 494 -8.81 -43.28 9.93
N PRO A 495 -7.71 -43.96 9.53
CA PRO A 495 -6.92 -44.80 10.45
C PRO A 495 -6.39 -43.98 11.63
N ALA A 496 -6.13 -44.67 12.76
CA ALA A 496 -5.53 -44.00 13.92
C ALA A 496 -4.20 -43.33 13.55
N GLY A 497 -4.06 -42.09 13.97
CA GLY A 497 -2.90 -41.24 13.63
C GLY A 497 -2.98 -40.52 12.28
N TRP A 498 -4.07 -40.70 11.52
CA TRP A 498 -4.33 -39.96 10.28
C TRP A 498 -5.37 -38.85 10.53
N ALA A 499 -5.09 -37.67 10.03
CA ALA A 499 -6.00 -36.53 10.10
C ALA A 499 -6.07 -35.82 8.74
N TYR A 500 -7.13 -35.05 8.51
CA TYR A 500 -7.20 -34.17 7.35
C TYR A 500 -6.27 -32.98 7.54
N CYS A 501 -5.33 -32.79 6.63
CA CYS A 501 -4.42 -31.66 6.59
C CYS A 501 -4.87 -30.62 5.57
N ILE A 502 -4.88 -29.35 5.98
CA ILE A 502 -5.06 -28.18 5.12
C ILE A 502 -3.68 -27.53 4.96
N VAL A 503 -3.25 -27.33 3.72
CA VAL A 503 -2.05 -26.53 3.42
C VAL A 503 -2.51 -25.13 3.06
N GLY A 504 -1.98 -24.11 3.74
CA GLY A 504 -2.29 -22.70 3.49
C GLY A 504 -1.21 -22.02 2.67
N ASP A 505 -1.60 -21.14 1.75
CA ASP A 505 -0.71 -20.15 1.13
C ASP A 505 -0.51 -19.01 2.13
N ASN A 506 0.64 -18.99 2.82
CA ASN A 506 0.95 -17.99 3.82
C ASN A 506 0.90 -16.57 3.25
N ASN A 507 1.43 -16.34 2.05
CA ASN A 507 1.46 -15.01 1.44
C ASN A 507 0.05 -14.46 1.22
N ALA A 508 -0.85 -15.27 0.68
CA ALA A 508 -2.23 -14.86 0.46
C ALA A 508 -3.00 -14.71 1.77
N LEU A 509 -2.91 -15.66 2.70
CA LEU A 509 -3.61 -15.62 3.98
C LEU A 509 -3.15 -14.46 4.86
N TYR A 510 -1.85 -14.14 4.89
CA TYR A 510 -1.31 -12.99 5.59
C TYR A 510 -1.85 -11.68 5.00
N GLY A 511 -1.98 -11.60 3.66
CA GLY A 511 -2.61 -10.48 2.98
C GLY A 511 -4.07 -10.28 3.39
N TYR A 512 -4.87 -11.35 3.39
CA TYR A 512 -6.26 -11.28 3.83
C TYR A 512 -6.40 -10.89 5.31
N LEU A 513 -5.58 -11.48 6.19
CA LEU A 513 -5.60 -11.17 7.61
C LEU A 513 -5.20 -9.71 7.87
N SER A 514 -4.15 -9.23 7.21
CA SER A 514 -3.73 -7.82 7.30
C SER A 514 -4.81 -6.86 6.81
N ALA A 515 -5.48 -7.18 5.70
CA ALA A 515 -6.58 -6.39 5.17
C ALA A 515 -7.80 -6.37 6.11
N LEU A 516 -8.07 -7.49 6.77
CA LEU A 516 -9.15 -7.61 7.76
C LEU A 516 -8.85 -6.78 9.01
N ILE A 517 -7.69 -6.94 9.60
CA ILE A 517 -7.22 -6.21 10.79
C ILE A 517 -7.22 -4.70 10.52
N GLY A 518 -6.78 -4.30 9.36
CA GLY A 518 -6.65 -2.91 8.98
C GLY A 518 -7.93 -2.25 8.47
N GLY A 519 -9.03 -2.98 8.40
CA GLY A 519 -10.31 -2.45 7.95
C GLY A 519 -10.41 -2.24 6.43
N SER A 520 -9.34 -2.46 5.65
CA SER A 520 -9.37 -2.28 4.19
C SER A 520 -10.22 -3.34 3.49
N SER A 521 -10.50 -4.47 4.15
CA SER A 521 -11.44 -5.48 3.67
C SER A 521 -12.90 -5.03 3.71
N GLY A 522 -13.23 -3.91 4.36
CA GLY A 522 -14.58 -3.47 4.64
C GLY A 522 -15.35 -4.36 5.63
N ARG A 523 -14.63 -5.29 6.29
CA ARG A 523 -15.21 -6.24 7.27
C ARG A 523 -14.74 -5.90 8.66
N TYR A 524 -15.58 -6.24 9.63
CA TYR A 524 -15.30 -5.99 11.03
C TYR A 524 -14.32 -7.02 11.62
N PHE A 525 -13.30 -6.52 12.31
CA PHE A 525 -12.34 -7.32 13.08
C PHE A 525 -12.37 -6.88 14.55
N GLY A 526 -13.17 -7.55 15.36
CA GLY A 526 -13.37 -7.20 16.76
C GLY A 526 -12.34 -7.85 17.68
N ILE A 527 -11.81 -7.05 18.63
CA ILE A 527 -10.99 -7.51 19.75
C ILE A 527 -11.69 -7.07 21.03
N ALA A 528 -11.92 -8.00 21.97
CA ALA A 528 -12.52 -7.67 23.24
C ALA A 528 -11.64 -6.72 24.06
N SER A 529 -12.27 -5.81 24.82
CA SER A 529 -11.56 -4.83 25.66
C SER A 529 -10.72 -5.46 26.78
N ASP A 530 -11.10 -6.67 27.18
CA ASP A 530 -10.43 -7.49 28.20
C ASP A 530 -9.61 -8.67 27.61
N MET A 531 -9.29 -8.60 26.32
CA MET A 531 -8.41 -9.59 25.69
C MET A 531 -7.05 -9.61 26.39
N PRO A 532 -6.49 -10.80 26.71
CA PRO A 532 -5.18 -10.91 27.35
C PRO A 532 -4.07 -10.13 26.61
N GLU A 533 -3.21 -9.44 27.39
CA GLU A 533 -2.13 -8.59 26.86
C GLU A 533 -1.20 -9.35 25.89
N PHE A 534 -0.94 -10.64 26.15
CA PHE A 534 -0.14 -11.45 25.24
C PHE A 534 -0.71 -11.48 23.82
N TYR A 535 -2.05 -11.55 23.67
CA TYR A 535 -2.69 -11.52 22.37
C TYR A 535 -2.48 -10.17 21.67
N THR A 536 -2.80 -9.08 22.34
CA THR A 536 -2.73 -7.73 21.76
C THR A 536 -1.30 -7.28 21.50
N ALA A 537 -0.35 -7.65 22.36
CA ALA A 537 1.07 -7.33 22.21
C ALA A 537 1.73 -8.07 21.02
N ASN A 538 1.21 -9.24 20.63
CA ASN A 538 1.78 -10.06 19.55
C ASN A 538 0.98 -10.00 18.24
N MET A 539 -0.08 -9.22 18.18
CA MET A 539 -0.80 -8.92 16.94
C MET A 539 -0.50 -7.49 16.47
N PRO A 540 -0.16 -7.27 15.20
CA PRO A 540 0.22 -8.22 14.16
C PRO A 540 1.66 -8.71 14.35
N ALA A 541 1.91 -9.95 13.97
CA ALA A 541 3.26 -10.51 14.05
C ALA A 541 4.09 -10.27 12.78
N PHE A 542 3.44 -10.08 11.64
CA PHE A 542 4.10 -9.89 10.36
C PHE A 542 3.72 -8.57 9.71
N ILE A 543 4.70 -7.97 9.00
CA ILE A 543 4.50 -6.80 8.15
C ILE A 543 4.87 -7.15 6.70
N ALA A 544 4.10 -6.62 5.77
CA ALA A 544 4.38 -6.78 4.35
C ALA A 544 5.59 -5.93 3.94
N ILE A 545 6.56 -6.55 3.27
CA ILE A 545 7.69 -5.86 2.65
C ILE A 545 7.53 -5.95 1.13
N ASN A 546 7.44 -4.79 0.49
CA ASN A 546 7.43 -4.67 -0.95
C ASN A 546 8.86 -4.41 -1.42
N GLU A 547 9.53 -5.41 -1.97
CA GLU A 547 10.84 -5.26 -2.59
C GLU A 547 10.73 -5.17 -4.11
N THR A 548 11.61 -4.38 -4.70
CA THR A 548 11.78 -4.34 -6.16
C THR A 548 13.05 -5.12 -6.51
N ASP A 549 12.98 -5.96 -7.52
CA ASP A 549 14.16 -6.66 -8.02
C ASP A 549 15.15 -5.64 -8.58
N LYS A 550 16.36 -5.61 -8.00
CA LYS A 550 17.39 -4.63 -8.31
C LYS A 550 17.92 -4.71 -9.76
N LYS A 551 17.74 -5.85 -10.44
CA LYS A 551 18.23 -6.08 -11.81
C LYS A 551 17.17 -5.83 -12.87
N THR A 552 15.91 -6.18 -12.57
CA THR A 552 14.82 -6.14 -13.54
C THR A 552 13.86 -4.98 -13.31
N ASN A 553 14.01 -4.24 -12.21
CA ASN A 553 13.11 -3.18 -11.75
C ASN A 553 11.62 -3.60 -11.66
N LYS A 554 11.37 -4.90 -11.56
CA LYS A 554 10.03 -5.45 -11.35
C LYS A 554 9.77 -5.62 -9.86
N ALA A 555 8.55 -5.33 -9.44
CA ALA A 555 8.11 -5.62 -8.08
C ALA A 555 8.30 -7.13 -7.82
N LYS A 556 9.02 -7.47 -6.76
CA LYS A 556 9.08 -8.84 -6.27
C LYS A 556 7.74 -9.20 -5.63
N PRO A 557 7.42 -10.49 -5.53
CA PRO A 557 6.31 -10.92 -4.69
C PRO A 557 6.46 -10.31 -3.29
N ILE A 558 5.32 -9.95 -2.69
CA ILE A 558 5.29 -9.43 -1.31
C ILE A 558 5.97 -10.45 -0.41
N THR A 559 6.97 -10.01 0.36
CA THR A 559 7.59 -10.82 1.41
C THR A 559 7.10 -10.34 2.76
N TRP A 560 6.93 -11.28 3.69
CA TRP A 560 6.46 -10.99 5.02
C TRP A 560 7.60 -11.05 6.03
N LYS A 561 7.82 -9.98 6.77
CA LYS A 561 8.85 -9.92 7.82
C LYS A 561 8.20 -10.08 9.18
N ARG A 562 8.64 -11.09 9.92
CA ARG A 562 8.26 -11.26 11.31
C ARG A 562 8.86 -10.16 12.18
N VAL A 563 8.02 -9.48 12.95
CA VAL A 563 8.41 -8.38 13.84
C VAL A 563 8.09 -8.66 15.32
N ARG A 564 7.27 -9.69 15.61
CA ARG A 564 6.87 -10.12 16.95
C ARG A 564 6.77 -11.65 17.00
N LYS A 565 6.41 -12.21 18.18
CA LYS A 565 6.06 -13.63 18.28
C LYS A 565 4.83 -13.92 17.43
N ASP A 566 4.84 -15.02 16.70
CA ASP A 566 3.85 -15.33 15.65
C ASP A 566 2.70 -16.24 16.11
N HIS A 567 2.77 -16.83 17.29
CA HIS A 567 1.79 -17.82 17.75
C HIS A 567 0.32 -17.41 17.62
N VAL A 568 0.00 -16.17 17.99
CA VAL A 568 -1.36 -15.62 17.87
C VAL A 568 -1.74 -15.38 16.41
N TRP A 569 -0.78 -14.88 15.62
CA TRP A 569 -0.94 -14.65 14.20
C TRP A 569 -1.23 -15.94 13.46
N ASP A 570 -0.47 -16.99 13.74
CA ASP A 570 -0.64 -18.30 13.11
C ASP A 570 -2.00 -18.93 13.47
N CYS A 571 -2.46 -18.75 14.72
CA CYS A 571 -3.81 -19.12 15.11
C CYS A 571 -4.87 -18.42 14.25
N GLU A 572 -4.78 -17.11 14.06
CA GLU A 572 -5.75 -16.34 13.26
C GLU A 572 -5.68 -16.68 11.76
N VAL A 573 -4.49 -16.95 11.23
CA VAL A 573 -4.30 -17.40 9.84
C VAL A 573 -5.00 -18.74 9.60
N MET A 574 -4.83 -19.69 10.51
CA MET A 574 -5.48 -21.00 10.45
C MET A 574 -7.00 -20.87 10.57
N ILE A 575 -7.49 -20.03 11.48
CA ILE A 575 -8.91 -19.74 11.65
C ILE A 575 -9.48 -19.13 10.36
N LEU A 576 -8.78 -18.18 9.75
CA LEU A 576 -9.22 -17.55 8.52
C LEU A 576 -9.36 -18.56 7.38
N ALA A 577 -8.36 -19.45 7.19
CA ALA A 577 -8.43 -20.53 6.19
C ALA A 577 -9.64 -21.45 6.45
N LEU A 578 -9.91 -21.76 7.71
CA LEU A 578 -11.04 -22.59 8.11
C LEU A 578 -12.39 -21.89 7.92
N ALA A 579 -12.49 -20.60 8.26
CA ALA A 579 -13.67 -19.77 8.03
C ALA A 579 -13.99 -19.67 6.52
N MET A 580 -12.98 -19.46 5.67
CA MET A 580 -13.13 -19.48 4.21
C MET A 580 -13.65 -20.82 3.72
N LYS A 581 -13.07 -21.92 4.21
CA LYS A 581 -13.49 -23.28 3.86
C LYS A 581 -14.95 -23.55 4.19
N HIS A 582 -15.44 -23.01 5.28
CA HIS A 582 -16.83 -23.17 5.74
C HIS A 582 -17.79 -22.10 5.20
N GLY A 583 -17.33 -21.19 4.34
CA GLY A 583 -18.14 -20.14 3.73
C GLY A 583 -18.52 -19.00 4.67
N PHE A 584 -17.72 -18.77 5.73
CA PHE A 584 -17.85 -17.65 6.67
C PHE A 584 -16.86 -16.52 6.38
N PHE A 585 -16.11 -16.61 5.31
CA PHE A 585 -15.31 -15.52 4.75
C PHE A 585 -15.40 -15.62 3.23
N PRO A 586 -16.46 -15.07 2.62
CA PRO A 586 -16.65 -15.16 1.18
C PRO A 586 -15.52 -14.40 0.47
N LEU A 587 -14.78 -15.08 -0.38
CA LEU A 587 -13.91 -14.44 -1.36
C LEU A 587 -14.81 -13.80 -2.41
N ALA A 588 -14.56 -12.54 -2.77
CA ALA A 588 -15.33 -11.88 -3.83
C ALA A 588 -15.11 -12.66 -5.14
N ILE A 589 -16.06 -13.50 -5.49
CA ILE A 589 -16.13 -14.10 -6.83
C ILE A 589 -16.53 -12.96 -7.76
N SER A 590 -15.78 -12.77 -8.87
CA SER A 590 -16.01 -11.69 -9.82
C SER A 590 -17.49 -11.52 -10.15
N ALA A 591 -17.99 -10.28 -10.13
CA ALA A 591 -19.40 -9.89 -10.26
C ALA A 591 -20.13 -10.37 -11.55
N ASN A 592 -19.52 -11.21 -12.37
CA ASN A 592 -20.11 -11.78 -13.58
C ASN A 592 -21.01 -13.00 -13.34
N SER A 593 -21.06 -13.58 -12.14
CA SER A 593 -21.94 -14.72 -11.85
C SER A 593 -23.30 -14.34 -11.23
N ALA A 594 -23.49 -13.10 -10.78
CA ALA A 594 -24.74 -12.66 -10.14
C ALA A 594 -25.81 -12.14 -11.14
N LYS A 595 -25.50 -12.06 -12.44
CA LYS A 595 -26.47 -11.59 -13.46
C LYS A 595 -27.32 -12.66 -14.14
N SER A 596 -27.15 -13.95 -13.80
CA SER A 596 -27.89 -15.03 -14.47
C SER A 596 -29.14 -15.54 -13.71
N GLU A 597 -29.45 -15.03 -12.50
CA GLU A 597 -30.62 -15.49 -11.75
C GLU A 597 -31.86 -14.58 -11.79
N THR A 598 -31.77 -13.41 -12.41
CA THR A 598 -32.93 -12.49 -12.48
C THR A 598 -33.68 -12.47 -13.82
N ASP A 599 -33.18 -13.12 -14.87
CA ASP A 599 -33.83 -13.12 -16.19
C ASP A 599 -34.64 -14.40 -16.52
N GLY A 600 -34.93 -15.22 -15.54
CA GLY A 600 -35.65 -16.50 -15.69
C GLY A 600 -37.05 -16.55 -15.13
N LYS A 601 -37.76 -15.41 -14.92
CA LYS A 601 -39.19 -15.39 -14.60
C LYS A 601 -39.87 -14.15 -15.20
N GLN A 602 -40.29 -14.26 -16.41
CA GLN A 602 -41.48 -13.65 -16.97
C GLN A 602 -42.19 -14.66 -17.86
#